data_8514d8753e746e5fdee5e7c13f231565
#
_entry.id   8514d8753e746e5fdee5e7c13f231565
#
_cell.length_a   1.000
_cell.length_b   1.000
_cell.length_c   1.000
_cell.angle_alpha   90.00
_cell.angle_beta   90.00
_cell.angle_gamma   90.00
#
_symmetry.space_group_name_H-M   'P 1'
#
loop_
_entity.id
_entity.type
_entity.pdbx_description
1 polymer ?
#
loop_
_entity_poly.entity_id
_entity_poly.type
_entity_poly.pdbx_seq_one_letter_code
_entity_poly.pdbx_strand_id
1 'polypeptide(L)'
;MDLIELLAQELGQSARFVENVVRLLDEGNTIPFIARYRKEQHGGMDDTTLRTLEERLTYLRNLDKRRQEVKGAIENQGKLTEALASAIDAAATLTEVEDLYRPYKQKRRTRATVAREKGLEPLAALLFAQERTCPDPVQAAQAYLDPEKGVETVADALQGANDIIAEQISDDAAIRKTLRELIVKKGRLVSRAAVEEDSVYRLYYAFEQPVSRLQGHQILAINRGEREGKLSVTVLTERALALPALCRAVVRPGSAAMEFIRTAAEDAYDRLLYPSLEREVRALLTEQAGEGAIRNFALNLRPLLMQPPVKGRVTMGLDPGYRNGCKVAVVDGTGKVLDTAVVYPTYGARQMQQAIETLSQLIRKHGVEHIAIGNGTASRETEQMAVELIRAVGGDVSYMIVSEAGASVYSASELAAEEFPDYDVNPVSYTHLDVYKRQVWV
;
A
#
# COMPACT_ATOMS: atom_id res chain seq x y z
N MET A 1 -2.14 0.25 28.75
CA MET A 1 -0.75 -0.25 28.70
C MET A 1 0.06 0.86 28.07
N ASP A 2 1.19 1.21 28.68
CA ASP A 2 2.07 2.24 28.11
C ASP A 2 2.63 1.78 26.77
N LEU A 3 2.84 2.71 25.85
CA LEU A 3 3.39 2.46 24.51
C LEU A 3 4.72 1.69 24.58
N ILE A 4 5.56 2.04 25.52
CA ILE A 4 6.86 1.41 25.74
C ILE A 4 6.72 -0.04 26.23
N GLU A 5 5.79 -0.28 27.17
CA GLU A 5 5.51 -1.64 27.67
C GLU A 5 4.97 -2.55 26.57
N LEU A 6 4.07 -2.02 25.72
CA LEU A 6 3.52 -2.77 24.60
C LEU A 6 4.60 -3.16 23.59
N LEU A 7 5.45 -2.20 23.19
CA LEU A 7 6.56 -2.45 22.28
C LEU A 7 7.57 -3.45 22.87
N ALA A 8 7.87 -3.31 24.16
CA ALA A 8 8.79 -4.21 24.85
C ALA A 8 8.27 -5.66 24.88
N GLN A 9 6.98 -5.84 25.12
CA GLN A 9 6.34 -7.14 25.11
C GLN A 9 6.29 -7.74 23.70
N GLU A 10 5.91 -6.97 22.67
CA GLU A 10 5.83 -7.43 21.29
C GLU A 10 7.20 -7.84 20.73
N LEU A 11 8.26 -7.13 21.08
CA LEU A 11 9.62 -7.37 20.60
C LEU A 11 10.43 -8.32 21.49
N GLY A 12 9.91 -8.72 22.65
CA GLY A 12 10.64 -9.52 23.61
C GLY A 12 11.88 -8.81 24.17
N GLN A 13 11.83 -7.46 24.29
CA GLN A 13 12.94 -6.63 24.73
C GLN A 13 12.64 -5.97 26.08
N SER A 14 13.69 -5.52 26.77
CA SER A 14 13.52 -4.76 28.02
C SER A 14 12.91 -3.38 27.75
N ALA A 15 11.88 -2.99 28.51
CA ALA A 15 11.22 -1.69 28.39
C ALA A 15 12.22 -0.52 28.47
N ARG A 16 13.25 -0.61 29.32
CA ARG A 16 14.32 0.39 29.45
C ARG A 16 15.07 0.62 28.13
N PHE A 17 15.40 -0.47 27.41
CA PHE A 17 16.12 -0.34 26.14
C PHE A 17 15.20 0.16 25.02
N VAL A 18 13.93 -0.27 25.01
CA VAL A 18 12.93 0.25 24.09
C VAL A 18 12.75 1.76 24.29
N GLU A 19 12.60 2.23 25.53
CA GLU A 19 12.48 3.65 25.87
C GLU A 19 13.68 4.46 25.39
N ASN A 20 14.90 3.95 25.60
CA ASN A 20 16.11 4.60 25.11
C ASN A 20 16.13 4.75 23.58
N VAL A 21 15.75 3.68 22.85
CA VAL A 21 15.69 3.71 21.38
C VAL A 21 14.63 4.68 20.90
N VAL A 22 13.44 4.68 21.52
CA VAL A 22 12.36 5.63 21.18
C VAL A 22 12.84 7.08 21.39
N ARG A 23 13.50 7.37 22.50
CA ARG A 23 14.07 8.70 22.74
C ARG A 23 15.11 9.10 21.70
N LEU A 24 16.00 8.18 21.31
CA LEU A 24 16.99 8.44 20.26
C LEU A 24 16.35 8.71 18.90
N LEU A 25 15.29 7.99 18.56
CA LEU A 25 14.50 8.25 17.34
C LEU A 25 13.83 9.63 17.39
N ASP A 26 13.29 10.01 18.53
CA ASP A 26 12.65 11.31 18.73
C ASP A 26 13.66 12.48 18.67
N GLU A 27 14.92 12.22 18.99
CA GLU A 27 16.05 13.15 18.80
C GLU A 27 16.51 13.23 17.32
N GLY A 28 15.87 12.50 16.39
CA GLY A 28 16.19 12.51 14.97
C GLY A 28 17.33 11.58 14.56
N ASN A 29 17.76 10.67 15.44
CA ASN A 29 18.80 9.71 15.09
C ASN A 29 18.24 8.60 14.18
N THR A 30 19.00 8.19 13.17
CA THR A 30 18.63 7.11 12.27
C THR A 30 18.95 5.73 12.87
N ILE A 31 18.22 4.69 12.44
CA ILE A 31 18.47 3.30 12.87
C ILE A 31 19.94 2.88 12.64
N PRO A 32 20.56 3.14 11.49
CA PRO A 32 21.98 2.80 11.29
C PRO A 32 22.92 3.47 12.30
N PHE A 33 22.64 4.72 12.67
CA PHE A 33 23.41 5.43 13.68
C PHE A 33 23.23 4.78 15.06
N ILE A 34 21.99 4.49 15.46
CA ILE A 34 21.68 3.86 16.75
C ILE A 34 22.35 2.48 16.82
N ALA A 35 22.19 1.64 15.80
CA ALA A 35 22.77 0.30 15.74
C ALA A 35 24.31 0.30 15.88
N ARG A 36 24.98 1.29 15.27
CA ARG A 36 26.44 1.35 15.25
C ARG A 36 27.05 2.03 16.49
N TYR A 37 26.45 3.13 16.94
CA TYR A 37 27.07 4.04 17.91
C TYR A 37 26.39 4.10 19.27
N ARG A 38 25.27 3.40 19.48
CA ARG A 38 24.48 3.44 20.72
C ARG A 38 24.18 2.05 21.29
N LYS A 39 25.08 1.09 21.07
CA LYS A 39 24.91 -0.33 21.48
C LYS A 39 24.55 -0.49 22.96
N GLU A 40 25.14 0.28 23.83
CA GLU A 40 24.86 0.25 25.25
C GLU A 40 23.43 0.73 25.59
N GLN A 41 22.85 1.62 24.77
CA GLN A 41 21.53 2.17 24.99
C GLN A 41 20.42 1.27 24.48
N HIS A 42 20.66 0.52 23.40
CA HIS A 42 19.67 -0.42 22.84
C HIS A 42 19.85 -1.87 23.29
N GLY A 43 20.77 -2.15 24.25
CA GLY A 43 20.90 -3.47 24.86
C GLY A 43 21.31 -4.60 23.91
N GLY A 44 21.99 -4.28 22.81
CA GLY A 44 22.44 -5.28 21.83
C GLY A 44 21.38 -5.72 20.81
N MET A 45 20.27 -4.99 20.67
CA MET A 45 19.30 -5.24 19.60
C MET A 45 20.00 -5.22 18.24
N ASP A 46 19.66 -6.16 17.38
CA ASP A 46 20.14 -6.18 16.00
C ASP A 46 19.42 -5.13 15.12
N ASP A 47 19.94 -4.90 13.94
CA ASP A 47 19.40 -3.93 12.97
C ASP A 47 17.93 -4.25 12.59
N THR A 48 17.59 -5.53 12.52
CA THR A 48 16.22 -5.98 12.19
C THR A 48 15.26 -5.65 13.31
N THR A 49 15.63 -5.91 14.56
CA THR A 49 14.81 -5.59 15.74
C THR A 49 14.61 -4.07 15.88
N LEU A 50 15.67 -3.28 15.66
CA LEU A 50 15.58 -1.81 15.71
C LEU A 50 14.64 -1.25 14.62
N ARG A 51 14.70 -1.77 13.40
CA ARG A 51 13.77 -1.38 12.33
C ARG A 51 12.33 -1.77 12.63
N THR A 52 12.13 -2.99 13.12
CA THR A 52 10.79 -3.45 13.54
C THR A 52 10.23 -2.57 14.66
N LEU A 53 11.09 -2.13 15.59
CA LEU A 53 10.71 -1.18 16.64
C LEU A 53 10.26 0.17 16.05
N GLU A 54 11.02 0.75 15.13
CA GLU A 54 10.69 2.02 14.46
C GLU A 54 9.37 1.93 13.69
N GLU A 55 9.20 0.88 12.86
CA GLU A 55 7.97 0.63 12.11
C GLU A 55 6.76 0.49 13.05
N ARG A 56 6.93 -0.29 14.12
CA ARG A 56 5.86 -0.53 15.07
C ARG A 56 5.53 0.71 15.93
N LEU A 57 6.53 1.46 16.34
CA LEU A 57 6.38 2.74 17.04
C LEU A 57 5.57 3.72 16.17
N THR A 58 5.93 3.86 14.91
CA THR A 58 5.25 4.73 13.95
C THR A 58 3.79 4.32 13.79
N TYR A 59 3.52 3.02 13.63
CA TYR A 59 2.16 2.49 13.56
C TYR A 59 1.34 2.82 14.80
N LEU A 60 1.87 2.56 15.99
CA LEU A 60 1.15 2.78 17.25
C LEU A 60 0.90 4.27 17.52
N ARG A 61 1.82 5.14 17.16
CA ARG A 61 1.63 6.60 17.23
C ARG A 61 0.52 7.07 16.28
N ASN A 62 0.49 6.55 15.07
CA ASN A 62 -0.57 6.83 14.10
C ASN A 62 -1.93 6.31 14.58
N LEU A 63 -1.95 5.12 15.20
CA LEU A 63 -3.15 4.56 15.81
C LEU A 63 -3.67 5.44 16.95
N ASP A 64 -2.78 5.87 17.85
CA ASP A 64 -3.18 6.74 18.98
C ASP A 64 -3.66 8.10 18.50
N LYS A 65 -2.94 8.73 17.58
CA LYS A 65 -3.39 9.96 16.92
C LYS A 65 -4.77 9.80 16.32
N ARG A 66 -5.02 8.68 15.62
CA ARG A 66 -6.32 8.42 15.00
C ARG A 66 -7.42 8.21 16.03
N ARG A 67 -7.14 7.54 17.15
CA ARG A 67 -8.10 7.40 18.26
C ARG A 67 -8.51 8.77 18.81
N GLN A 68 -7.56 9.69 19.01
CA GLN A 68 -7.86 11.04 19.50
C GLN A 68 -8.66 11.86 18.50
N GLU A 69 -8.31 11.81 17.21
CA GLU A 69 -9.07 12.47 16.14
C GLU A 69 -10.52 11.99 16.10
N VAL A 70 -10.73 10.67 16.20
CA VAL A 70 -12.07 10.06 16.17
C VAL A 70 -12.86 10.44 17.41
N LYS A 71 -12.26 10.37 18.61
CA LYS A 71 -12.92 10.82 19.85
C LYS A 71 -13.35 12.28 19.76
N GLY A 72 -12.45 13.17 19.34
CA GLY A 72 -12.78 14.60 19.15
C GLY A 72 -13.88 14.84 18.14
N ALA A 73 -13.89 14.08 17.01
CA ALA A 73 -14.94 14.21 16.01
C ALA A 73 -16.32 13.74 16.51
N ILE A 74 -16.38 12.71 17.37
CA ILE A 74 -17.62 12.22 17.97
C ILE A 74 -18.08 13.16 19.11
N GLU A 75 -17.16 13.66 19.90
CA GLU A 75 -17.41 14.62 20.98
C GLU A 75 -18.02 15.92 20.45
N ASN A 76 -17.49 16.45 19.34
CA ASN A 76 -18.03 17.62 18.66
C ASN A 76 -19.48 17.43 18.17
N GLN A 77 -19.94 16.17 18.03
CA GLN A 77 -21.32 15.83 17.72
C GLN A 77 -22.18 15.62 18.99
N GLY A 78 -21.58 15.73 20.19
CA GLY A 78 -22.26 15.47 21.46
C GLY A 78 -22.64 14.00 21.67
N LYS A 79 -21.99 13.05 20.99
CA LYS A 79 -22.34 11.63 20.99
C LYS A 79 -21.29 10.72 21.64
N LEU A 80 -20.19 11.26 22.17
CA LEU A 80 -19.17 10.47 22.81
C LEU A 80 -19.61 10.02 24.21
N THR A 81 -19.78 8.71 24.39
CA THR A 81 -20.07 8.10 25.71
C THR A 81 -18.80 7.50 26.29
N GLU A 82 -18.74 7.30 27.61
CA GLU A 82 -17.58 6.64 28.28
C GLU A 82 -17.33 5.24 27.72
N ALA A 83 -18.37 4.47 27.46
CA ALA A 83 -18.25 3.14 26.88
C ALA A 83 -17.63 3.17 25.48
N LEU A 84 -18.03 4.14 24.65
CA LEU A 84 -17.47 4.30 23.30
C LEU A 84 -16.03 4.80 23.35
N ALA A 85 -15.72 5.76 24.22
CA ALA A 85 -14.35 6.23 24.42
C ALA A 85 -13.43 5.09 24.84
N SER A 86 -13.87 4.27 25.82
CA SER A 86 -13.12 3.08 26.25
C SER A 86 -12.95 2.05 25.12
N ALA A 87 -13.98 1.83 24.31
CA ALA A 87 -13.89 0.92 23.15
C ALA A 87 -12.91 1.42 22.09
N ILE A 88 -12.88 2.75 21.81
CA ILE A 88 -11.92 3.36 20.89
C ILE A 88 -10.49 3.24 21.44
N ASP A 89 -10.28 3.46 22.74
CA ASP A 89 -8.97 3.33 23.38
C ASP A 89 -8.48 1.87 23.41
N ALA A 90 -9.38 0.91 23.50
CA ALA A 90 -9.08 -0.52 23.47
C ALA A 90 -8.87 -1.09 22.05
N ALA A 91 -9.28 -0.37 21.00
CA ALA A 91 -9.18 -0.85 19.61
C ALA A 91 -7.72 -1.07 19.21
N ALA A 92 -7.32 -2.29 18.88
CA ALA A 92 -5.93 -2.67 18.61
C ALA A 92 -5.44 -2.26 17.20
N THR A 93 -6.35 -1.94 16.30
CA THR A 93 -6.03 -1.63 14.90
C THR A 93 -6.77 -0.39 14.39
N LEU A 94 -6.20 0.26 13.38
CA LEU A 94 -6.86 1.38 12.69
C LEU A 94 -8.24 0.97 12.14
N THR A 95 -8.36 -0.25 11.65
CA THR A 95 -9.64 -0.79 11.13
C THR A 95 -10.71 -0.86 12.22
N GLU A 96 -10.36 -1.28 13.43
CA GLU A 96 -11.29 -1.31 14.57
C GLU A 96 -11.72 0.10 14.97
N VAL A 97 -10.81 1.07 14.98
CA VAL A 97 -11.12 2.49 15.22
C VAL A 97 -12.08 3.03 14.16
N GLU A 98 -11.82 2.71 12.88
CA GLU A 98 -12.69 3.13 11.78
C GLU A 98 -14.08 2.50 11.82
N ASP A 99 -14.19 1.24 12.24
CA ASP A 99 -15.48 0.58 12.43
C ASP A 99 -16.30 1.24 13.55
N LEU A 100 -15.66 1.57 14.69
CA LEU A 100 -16.31 2.29 15.79
C LEU A 100 -16.73 3.71 15.39
N TYR A 101 -15.98 4.38 14.54
CA TYR A 101 -16.29 5.73 14.04
C TYR A 101 -17.37 5.73 12.96
N ARG A 102 -17.59 4.61 12.26
CA ARG A 102 -18.48 4.53 11.10
C ARG A 102 -19.89 5.08 11.29
N PRO A 103 -20.60 4.81 12.39
CA PRO A 103 -21.94 5.38 12.64
C PRO A 103 -21.96 6.92 12.73
N TYR A 104 -20.82 7.54 13.06
CA TYR A 104 -20.66 8.96 13.31
C TYR A 104 -20.06 9.74 12.13
N LYS A 105 -19.59 9.02 11.10
CA LYS A 105 -19.09 9.66 9.88
C LYS A 105 -20.19 10.38 9.14
N GLN A 106 -19.91 11.59 8.67
CA GLN A 106 -20.81 12.28 7.75
C GLN A 106 -20.99 11.45 6.48
N LYS A 107 -22.20 10.96 6.27
CA LYS A 107 -22.58 10.19 5.10
C LYS A 107 -23.21 11.12 4.05
N ARG A 108 -23.03 10.77 2.78
CA ARG A 108 -23.88 11.34 1.71
C ARG A 108 -25.32 10.93 1.97
N ARG A 109 -26.28 11.62 1.33
CA ARG A 109 -27.71 11.29 1.44
C ARG A 109 -27.97 9.83 1.05
N THR A 110 -28.24 9.00 2.05
CA THR A 110 -28.51 7.56 1.91
C THR A 110 -30.01 7.30 1.88
N ARG A 111 -30.44 6.07 1.51
CA ARG A 111 -31.85 5.66 1.64
C ARG A 111 -32.31 5.76 3.09
N ALA A 112 -31.50 5.36 4.04
CA ALA A 112 -31.79 5.48 5.46
C ALA A 112 -31.93 6.94 5.92
N THR A 113 -31.09 7.86 5.39
CA THR A 113 -31.24 9.29 5.68
C THR A 113 -32.59 9.82 5.18
N VAL A 114 -32.96 9.45 3.96
CA VAL A 114 -34.27 9.82 3.40
C VAL A 114 -35.42 9.25 4.26
N ALA A 115 -35.32 8.01 4.70
CA ALA A 115 -36.33 7.38 5.55
C ALA A 115 -36.43 8.05 6.93
N ARG A 116 -35.31 8.51 7.51
CA ARG A 116 -35.32 9.31 8.76
C ARG A 116 -36.00 10.69 8.54
N GLU A 117 -35.69 11.36 7.41
CA GLU A 117 -36.35 12.61 7.04
C GLU A 117 -37.89 12.45 6.93
N LYS A 118 -38.37 11.29 6.48
CA LYS A 118 -39.79 10.91 6.43
C LYS A 118 -40.38 10.55 7.79
N GLY A 119 -39.62 10.52 8.86
CA GLY A 119 -40.07 10.23 10.23
C GLY A 119 -40.20 8.74 10.56
N LEU A 120 -39.52 7.85 9.81
CA LEU A 120 -39.65 6.39 9.98
C LEU A 120 -38.66 5.80 11.00
N GLU A 121 -37.83 6.62 11.65
CA GLU A 121 -36.85 6.16 12.64
C GLU A 121 -37.53 5.49 13.88
N PRO A 122 -38.65 5.98 14.45
CA PRO A 122 -39.31 5.30 15.57
C PRO A 122 -39.87 3.93 15.17
N LEU A 123 -40.40 3.76 13.95
CA LEU A 123 -40.82 2.46 13.43
C LEU A 123 -39.66 1.49 13.34
N ALA A 124 -38.53 1.94 12.76
CA ALA A 124 -37.30 1.14 12.66
C ALA A 124 -36.79 0.72 14.05
N ALA A 125 -36.78 1.63 15.02
CA ALA A 125 -36.37 1.36 16.40
C ALA A 125 -37.27 0.33 17.08
N LEU A 126 -38.61 0.48 16.93
CA LEU A 126 -39.61 -0.46 17.48
C LEU A 126 -39.38 -1.87 16.93
N LEU A 127 -39.24 -2.01 15.61
CA LEU A 127 -39.08 -3.31 14.99
C LEU A 127 -37.71 -3.93 15.32
N PHE A 128 -36.65 -3.11 15.38
CA PHE A 128 -35.27 -3.59 15.66
C PHE A 128 -35.07 -4.00 17.12
N ALA A 129 -35.84 -3.41 18.06
CA ALA A 129 -35.84 -3.84 19.46
C ALA A 129 -36.31 -5.29 19.65
N GLN A 130 -37.19 -5.78 18.76
CA GLN A 130 -37.68 -7.17 18.74
C GLN A 130 -38.21 -7.63 20.10
N GLU A 131 -38.88 -6.75 20.81
CA GLU A 131 -39.53 -7.13 22.08
C GLU A 131 -40.61 -8.18 21.84
N ARG A 132 -40.91 -9.01 22.86
CA ARG A 132 -42.00 -10.01 22.77
C ARG A 132 -43.37 -9.40 22.55
N THR A 133 -43.56 -8.17 22.99
CA THR A 133 -44.76 -7.36 22.84
C THR A 133 -44.80 -6.57 21.53
N CYS A 134 -43.77 -6.71 20.66
CA CYS A 134 -43.73 -6.04 19.38
C CYS A 134 -44.97 -6.42 18.55
N PRO A 135 -45.73 -5.46 18.04
CA PRO A 135 -46.84 -5.74 17.15
C PRO A 135 -46.34 -6.32 15.82
N ASP A 136 -47.27 -6.90 15.08
CA ASP A 136 -46.95 -7.30 13.69
C ASP A 136 -46.44 -6.10 12.91
N PRO A 137 -45.32 -6.24 12.11
CA PRO A 137 -44.75 -5.13 11.38
C PRO A 137 -45.71 -4.37 10.48
N VAL A 138 -46.66 -5.07 9.83
CA VAL A 138 -47.68 -4.45 8.97
C VAL A 138 -48.63 -3.58 9.80
N GLN A 139 -49.04 -4.06 10.99
CA GLN A 139 -49.86 -3.29 11.89
C GLN A 139 -49.12 -2.08 12.45
N ALA A 140 -47.87 -2.26 12.87
CA ALA A 140 -47.04 -1.18 13.37
C ALA A 140 -46.85 -0.07 12.32
N ALA A 141 -46.62 -0.42 11.06
CA ALA A 141 -46.39 0.51 9.97
C ALA A 141 -47.60 1.40 9.63
N GLN A 142 -48.82 0.97 9.93
CA GLN A 142 -50.04 1.77 9.68
C GLN A 142 -50.04 3.11 10.42
N ALA A 143 -49.43 3.18 11.60
CA ALA A 143 -49.31 4.40 12.39
C ALA A 143 -48.32 5.44 11.82
N TYR A 144 -47.52 5.07 10.82
CA TYR A 144 -46.47 5.90 10.23
C TYR A 144 -46.78 6.30 8.78
N LEU A 145 -48.02 6.15 8.34
CA LEU A 145 -48.45 6.64 7.04
C LEU A 145 -48.54 8.17 7.07
N ASP A 146 -47.84 8.81 6.13
CA ASP A 146 -47.79 10.26 6.01
C ASP A 146 -47.59 10.63 4.53
N PRO A 147 -48.69 10.82 3.78
CA PRO A 147 -48.62 11.18 2.36
C PRO A 147 -47.86 12.50 2.09
N GLU A 148 -47.89 13.46 3.03
CA GLU A 148 -47.17 14.74 2.88
C GLU A 148 -45.67 14.56 2.89
N LYS A 149 -45.21 13.54 3.62
CA LYS A 149 -43.78 13.13 3.64
C LYS A 149 -43.47 12.04 2.63
N GLY A 150 -44.40 11.66 1.77
CA GLY A 150 -44.23 10.64 0.74
C GLY A 150 -44.15 9.22 1.31
N VAL A 151 -44.92 8.92 2.35
CA VAL A 151 -45.15 7.58 2.89
C VAL A 151 -46.65 7.27 2.67
N GLU A 152 -46.98 6.82 1.48
CA GLU A 152 -48.38 6.63 1.07
C GLU A 152 -48.93 5.25 1.46
N THR A 153 -48.03 4.25 1.48
CA THR A 153 -48.43 2.85 1.75
C THR A 153 -47.64 2.23 2.93
N VAL A 154 -48.23 1.18 3.49
CA VAL A 154 -47.53 0.34 4.50
C VAL A 154 -46.22 -0.22 3.96
N ALA A 155 -46.17 -0.53 2.68
CA ALA A 155 -44.95 -1.01 2.03
C ALA A 155 -43.86 0.07 2.02
N ASP A 156 -44.21 1.34 1.78
CA ASP A 156 -43.27 2.46 1.85
C ASP A 156 -42.71 2.66 3.27
N ALA A 157 -43.59 2.57 4.29
CA ALA A 157 -43.15 2.67 5.68
C ALA A 157 -42.20 1.53 6.08
N LEU A 158 -42.57 0.30 5.72
CA LEU A 158 -41.71 -0.88 5.98
C LEU A 158 -40.37 -0.82 5.22
N GLN A 159 -40.39 -0.39 3.95
CA GLN A 159 -39.15 -0.23 3.18
C GLN A 159 -38.25 0.81 3.82
N GLY A 160 -38.78 1.94 4.26
CA GLY A 160 -37.97 2.95 4.94
C GLY A 160 -37.41 2.45 6.28
N ALA A 161 -38.22 1.73 7.07
CA ALA A 161 -37.74 1.09 8.29
C ALA A 161 -36.64 0.05 8.00
N ASN A 162 -36.83 -0.77 6.95
CA ASN A 162 -35.78 -1.71 6.47
C ASN A 162 -34.49 -1.00 6.13
N ASP A 163 -34.54 0.10 5.37
CA ASP A 163 -33.35 0.85 4.97
C ASP A 163 -32.56 1.43 6.16
N ILE A 164 -33.30 1.89 7.21
CA ILE A 164 -32.70 2.36 8.47
C ILE A 164 -32.03 1.22 9.22
N ILE A 165 -32.73 0.09 9.39
CA ILE A 165 -32.22 -1.09 10.10
C ILE A 165 -31.03 -1.70 9.37
N ALA A 166 -31.10 -1.82 8.05
CA ALA A 166 -29.98 -2.32 7.24
C ALA A 166 -28.73 -1.46 7.40
N GLU A 167 -28.89 -0.13 7.45
CA GLU A 167 -27.77 0.78 7.71
C GLU A 167 -27.20 0.60 9.12
N GLN A 168 -28.05 0.49 10.15
CA GLN A 168 -27.63 0.23 11.54
C GLN A 168 -26.83 -1.07 11.64
N ILE A 169 -27.32 -2.16 11.04
CA ILE A 169 -26.63 -3.45 10.99
C ILE A 169 -25.27 -3.31 10.27
N SER A 170 -25.22 -2.57 9.16
CA SER A 170 -23.99 -2.40 8.38
C SER A 170 -22.92 -1.55 9.09
N ASP A 171 -23.33 -0.73 10.03
CA ASP A 171 -22.44 0.15 10.80
C ASP A 171 -21.99 -0.48 12.13
N ASP A 172 -22.52 -1.64 12.49
CA ASP A 172 -22.12 -2.34 13.72
C ASP A 172 -20.69 -2.89 13.62
N ALA A 173 -19.82 -2.41 14.51
CA ALA A 173 -18.39 -2.75 14.49
C ALA A 173 -18.12 -4.24 14.77
N ALA A 174 -18.91 -4.88 15.65
CA ALA A 174 -18.75 -6.29 16.00
C ALA A 174 -19.17 -7.20 14.84
N ILE A 175 -20.27 -6.85 14.16
CA ILE A 175 -20.73 -7.54 12.96
C ILE A 175 -19.68 -7.43 11.85
N ARG A 176 -19.18 -6.24 11.59
CA ARG A 176 -18.15 -5.99 10.57
C ARG A 176 -16.89 -6.78 10.85
N LYS A 177 -16.39 -6.77 12.08
CA LYS A 177 -15.22 -7.55 12.51
C LYS A 177 -15.44 -9.04 12.24
N THR A 178 -16.56 -9.59 12.72
CA THR A 178 -16.90 -11.02 12.55
C THR A 178 -16.96 -11.43 11.07
N LEU A 179 -17.63 -10.64 10.24
CA LEU A 179 -17.76 -10.94 8.81
C LEU A 179 -16.45 -10.75 8.06
N ARG A 180 -15.65 -9.74 8.39
CA ARG A 180 -14.32 -9.53 7.82
C ARG A 180 -13.39 -10.71 8.11
N GLU A 181 -13.36 -11.17 9.36
CA GLU A 181 -12.59 -12.35 9.75
C GLU A 181 -13.05 -13.61 8.99
N LEU A 182 -14.36 -13.75 8.80
CA LEU A 182 -14.94 -14.84 8.01
C LEU A 182 -14.46 -14.77 6.55
N ILE A 183 -14.49 -13.60 5.93
CA ILE A 183 -14.04 -13.39 4.55
C ILE A 183 -12.55 -13.71 4.43
N VAL A 184 -11.70 -13.21 5.34
CA VAL A 184 -10.27 -13.49 5.34
C VAL A 184 -9.98 -14.98 5.50
N LYS A 185 -10.72 -15.68 6.36
CA LYS A 185 -10.50 -17.09 6.68
C LYS A 185 -11.10 -18.05 5.64
N LYS A 186 -12.26 -17.72 5.08
CA LYS A 186 -13.06 -18.63 4.23
C LYS A 186 -13.27 -18.11 2.81
N GLY A 187 -13.02 -16.84 2.56
CA GLY A 187 -13.18 -16.23 1.26
C GLY A 187 -12.18 -16.78 0.23
N ARG A 188 -12.51 -16.63 -1.02
CA ARG A 188 -11.69 -17.02 -2.18
C ARG A 188 -11.57 -15.81 -3.11
N LEU A 189 -10.35 -15.47 -3.48
CA LEU A 189 -10.13 -14.51 -4.55
C LEU A 189 -10.31 -15.22 -5.88
N VAL A 190 -11.17 -14.66 -6.71
CA VAL A 190 -11.51 -15.16 -8.05
C VAL A 190 -11.11 -14.10 -9.06
N SER A 191 -10.35 -14.49 -10.07
CA SER A 191 -9.99 -13.65 -11.20
C SER A 191 -10.44 -14.32 -12.51
N ARG A 192 -11.01 -13.52 -13.40
CA ARG A 192 -11.47 -13.94 -14.72
C ARG A 192 -10.93 -13.00 -15.79
N ALA A 193 -10.77 -13.49 -17.01
CA ALA A 193 -10.47 -12.64 -18.15
C ALA A 193 -11.57 -11.59 -18.34
N ALA A 194 -11.20 -10.33 -18.49
CA ALA A 194 -12.08 -9.24 -18.90
C ALA A 194 -12.00 -8.96 -20.41
N VAL A 195 -11.09 -9.63 -21.12
CA VAL A 195 -10.83 -9.51 -22.55
C VAL A 195 -10.68 -10.88 -23.16
N GLU A 196 -10.92 -11.00 -24.47
CA GLU A 196 -10.75 -12.27 -25.24
C GLU A 196 -9.30 -12.48 -25.69
N GLU A 197 -8.52 -11.40 -25.78
CA GLU A 197 -7.14 -11.43 -26.25
C GLU A 197 -6.19 -11.98 -25.19
N ASP A 198 -5.16 -12.69 -25.64
CA ASP A 198 -4.08 -13.17 -24.78
C ASP A 198 -3.25 -12.01 -24.24
N SER A 199 -2.87 -12.09 -22.98
CA SER A 199 -2.02 -11.09 -22.33
C SER A 199 -1.04 -11.75 -21.37
N VAL A 200 -0.12 -10.96 -20.82
CA VAL A 200 0.83 -11.40 -19.78
C VAL A 200 0.12 -11.90 -18.50
N TYR A 201 -1.18 -11.63 -18.37
CA TYR A 201 -2.01 -12.05 -17.24
C TYR A 201 -2.75 -13.38 -17.46
N ARG A 202 -2.46 -14.13 -18.53
CA ARG A 202 -3.13 -15.39 -18.87
C ARG A 202 -3.23 -16.39 -17.73
N LEU A 203 -2.22 -16.45 -16.87
CA LEU A 203 -2.22 -17.31 -15.67
C LEU A 203 -3.36 -16.99 -14.70
N TYR A 204 -3.92 -15.79 -14.77
CA TYR A 204 -4.99 -15.31 -13.91
C TYR A 204 -6.36 -15.23 -14.58
N TYR A 205 -6.51 -15.68 -15.84
CA TYR A 205 -7.77 -15.66 -16.58
C TYR A 205 -8.83 -16.60 -16.01
N ALA A 206 -8.41 -17.65 -15.32
CA ALA A 206 -9.29 -18.60 -14.62
C ALA A 206 -8.64 -18.96 -13.27
N PHE A 207 -8.35 -17.95 -12.46
CA PHE A 207 -7.66 -18.14 -11.20
C PHE A 207 -8.65 -18.09 -10.04
N GLU A 208 -8.49 -19.03 -9.10
CA GLU A 208 -9.28 -19.07 -7.88
C GLU A 208 -8.45 -19.68 -6.75
N GLN A 209 -8.30 -18.93 -5.65
CA GLN A 209 -7.51 -19.36 -4.50
C GLN A 209 -8.10 -18.84 -3.18
N PRO A 210 -8.05 -19.61 -2.07
CA PRO A 210 -8.39 -19.10 -0.74
C PRO A 210 -7.59 -17.85 -0.39
N VAL A 211 -8.26 -16.83 0.16
CA VAL A 211 -7.63 -15.57 0.59
C VAL A 211 -6.43 -15.83 1.49
N SER A 212 -6.55 -16.76 2.44
CA SER A 212 -5.50 -17.13 3.40
C SER A 212 -4.24 -17.77 2.78
N ARG A 213 -4.27 -18.14 1.50
CA ARG A 213 -3.14 -18.78 0.79
C ARG A 213 -2.55 -17.92 -0.30
N LEU A 214 -3.09 -16.73 -0.53
CA LEU A 214 -2.60 -15.83 -1.57
C LEU A 214 -1.18 -15.36 -1.26
N GLN A 215 -0.36 -15.32 -2.30
CA GLN A 215 1.00 -14.79 -2.23
C GLN A 215 1.03 -13.33 -2.70
N GLY A 216 1.91 -12.52 -2.11
CA GLY A 216 1.99 -11.09 -2.43
C GLY A 216 2.18 -10.81 -3.93
N HIS A 217 3.05 -11.57 -4.62
CA HIS A 217 3.26 -11.40 -6.06
C HIS A 217 2.00 -11.70 -6.90
N GLN A 218 1.15 -12.66 -6.48
CA GLN A 218 -0.12 -12.95 -7.15
C GLN A 218 -1.08 -11.77 -6.99
N ILE A 219 -1.19 -11.22 -5.78
CA ILE A 219 -2.06 -10.08 -5.47
C ILE A 219 -1.64 -8.86 -6.33
N LEU A 220 -0.36 -8.54 -6.37
CA LEU A 220 0.15 -7.41 -7.13
C LEU A 220 -0.03 -7.58 -8.64
N ALA A 221 0.19 -8.79 -9.17
CA ALA A 221 -0.03 -9.10 -10.58
C ALA A 221 -1.51 -9.00 -10.97
N ILE A 222 -2.40 -9.56 -10.14
CA ILE A 222 -3.86 -9.53 -10.34
C ILE A 222 -4.38 -8.09 -10.28
N ASN A 223 -3.96 -7.31 -9.28
CA ASN A 223 -4.35 -5.89 -9.15
C ASN A 223 -3.87 -5.05 -10.36
N ARG A 224 -2.69 -5.35 -10.89
CA ARG A 224 -2.18 -4.70 -12.08
C ARG A 224 -3.01 -5.07 -13.31
N GLY A 225 -3.32 -6.36 -13.51
CA GLY A 225 -4.16 -6.83 -14.62
C GLY A 225 -5.57 -6.25 -14.57
N GLU A 226 -6.16 -6.09 -13.39
CA GLU A 226 -7.45 -5.42 -13.20
C GLU A 226 -7.38 -3.93 -13.56
N ARG A 227 -6.37 -3.21 -13.09
CA ARG A 227 -6.15 -1.79 -13.40
C ARG A 227 -5.92 -1.56 -14.90
N GLU A 228 -5.29 -2.50 -15.59
CA GLU A 228 -5.10 -2.48 -17.04
C GLU A 228 -6.36 -2.96 -17.84
N GLY A 229 -7.45 -3.28 -17.13
CA GLY A 229 -8.71 -3.73 -17.75
C GLY A 229 -8.65 -5.14 -18.36
N LYS A 230 -7.64 -5.93 -18.03
CA LYS A 230 -7.44 -7.30 -18.55
C LYS A 230 -8.09 -8.37 -17.68
N LEU A 231 -8.30 -8.08 -16.41
CA LEU A 231 -8.90 -8.99 -15.42
C LEU A 231 -10.11 -8.36 -14.75
N SER A 232 -11.09 -9.21 -14.41
CA SER A 232 -12.18 -8.91 -13.48
C SER A 232 -11.94 -9.72 -12.21
N VAL A 233 -11.91 -9.04 -11.06
CA VAL A 233 -11.45 -9.63 -9.81
C VAL A 233 -12.48 -9.41 -8.71
N THR A 234 -12.77 -10.46 -7.93
CA THR A 234 -13.66 -10.38 -6.76
C THR A 234 -13.21 -11.35 -5.67
N VAL A 235 -13.56 -11.02 -4.42
CA VAL A 235 -13.39 -11.94 -3.29
C VAL A 235 -14.73 -12.53 -2.94
N LEU A 236 -14.97 -13.78 -3.32
CA LEU A 236 -16.19 -14.50 -3.05
C LEU A 236 -16.18 -15.12 -1.64
N THR A 237 -17.31 -15.01 -0.96
CA THR A 237 -17.59 -15.73 0.29
C THR A 237 -18.95 -16.37 0.18
N GLU A 238 -19.07 -17.62 0.59
CA GLU A 238 -20.34 -18.32 0.54
C GLU A 238 -21.38 -17.62 1.44
N ARG A 239 -22.46 -17.14 0.80
CA ARG A 239 -23.57 -16.49 1.49
C ARG A 239 -24.15 -17.39 2.59
N ALA A 240 -24.14 -18.71 2.35
CA ALA A 240 -24.59 -19.72 3.30
C ALA A 240 -23.77 -19.78 4.60
N LEU A 241 -22.53 -19.26 4.59
CA LEU A 241 -21.71 -19.15 5.81
C LEU A 241 -21.88 -17.79 6.51
N ALA A 242 -22.01 -16.73 5.73
CA ALA A 242 -22.04 -15.36 6.25
C ALA A 242 -23.42 -14.99 6.85
N LEU A 243 -24.51 -15.31 6.18
CA LEU A 243 -25.86 -14.95 6.65
C LEU A 243 -26.23 -15.58 8.00
N PRO A 244 -25.99 -16.87 8.27
CA PRO A 244 -26.26 -17.42 9.59
C PRO A 244 -25.44 -16.77 10.71
N ALA A 245 -24.21 -16.31 10.42
CA ALA A 245 -23.41 -15.58 11.39
C ALA A 245 -24.01 -14.20 11.68
N LEU A 246 -24.43 -13.48 10.63
CA LEU A 246 -25.10 -12.20 10.75
C LEU A 246 -26.47 -12.33 11.45
N CYS A 247 -27.32 -13.26 11.02
CA CYS A 247 -28.63 -13.48 11.62
C CYS A 247 -28.55 -13.83 13.12
N ARG A 248 -27.57 -14.63 13.53
CA ARG A 248 -27.34 -14.91 14.96
C ARG A 248 -27.02 -13.66 15.79
N ALA A 249 -26.40 -12.67 15.19
CA ALA A 249 -26.07 -11.43 15.89
C ALA A 249 -27.27 -10.49 16.03
N VAL A 250 -28.20 -10.47 15.06
CA VAL A 250 -29.24 -9.45 14.97
C VAL A 250 -30.65 -9.97 15.16
N VAL A 251 -30.96 -11.24 14.86
CA VAL A 251 -32.30 -11.80 14.90
C VAL A 251 -32.61 -12.42 16.28
N ARG A 252 -33.71 -11.98 16.91
CA ARG A 252 -34.13 -12.50 18.19
C ARG A 252 -35.37 -13.40 18.00
N PRO A 253 -35.29 -14.69 18.41
CA PRO A 253 -36.44 -15.60 18.29
C PRO A 253 -37.61 -15.17 19.15
N GLY A 254 -38.83 -15.40 18.64
CA GLY A 254 -40.06 -15.19 19.38
C GLY A 254 -40.67 -13.79 19.32
N SER A 255 -40.09 -12.87 18.55
CA SER A 255 -40.66 -11.57 18.19
C SER A 255 -41.47 -11.67 16.90
N ALA A 256 -42.58 -10.93 16.79
CA ALA A 256 -43.38 -10.78 15.57
C ALA A 256 -42.55 -10.12 14.45
N ALA A 257 -41.53 -9.31 14.78
CA ALA A 257 -40.66 -8.65 13.85
C ALA A 257 -39.49 -9.56 13.32
N MET A 258 -39.37 -10.81 13.80
CA MET A 258 -38.24 -11.70 13.53
C MET A 258 -37.94 -11.86 12.02
N GLU A 259 -38.94 -12.16 11.21
CA GLU A 259 -38.76 -12.36 9.76
C GLU A 259 -38.44 -11.03 9.03
N PHE A 260 -39.03 -9.94 9.49
CA PHE A 260 -38.73 -8.62 8.97
C PHE A 260 -37.26 -8.26 9.22
N ILE A 261 -36.72 -8.51 10.42
CA ILE A 261 -35.31 -8.26 10.75
C ILE A 261 -34.39 -9.21 9.99
N ARG A 262 -34.82 -10.46 9.74
CA ARG A 262 -34.06 -11.37 8.87
C ARG A 262 -33.92 -10.81 7.46
N THR A 263 -34.99 -10.33 6.87
CA THR A 263 -35.01 -9.67 5.56
C THR A 263 -34.10 -8.43 5.54
N ALA A 264 -34.19 -7.61 6.60
CA ALA A 264 -33.32 -6.44 6.74
C ALA A 264 -31.82 -6.81 6.87
N ALA A 265 -31.52 -7.91 7.57
CA ALA A 265 -30.15 -8.43 7.66
C ALA A 265 -29.62 -8.95 6.31
N GLU A 266 -30.48 -9.61 5.53
CA GLU A 266 -30.13 -10.04 4.17
C GLU A 266 -29.84 -8.85 3.25
N ASP A 267 -30.71 -7.83 3.26
CA ASP A 267 -30.48 -6.57 2.50
C ASP A 267 -29.21 -5.86 2.98
N ALA A 268 -28.99 -5.77 4.30
CA ALA A 268 -27.76 -5.21 4.86
C ALA A 268 -26.51 -5.94 4.36
N TYR A 269 -26.55 -7.27 4.34
CA TYR A 269 -25.46 -8.09 3.86
C TYR A 269 -25.19 -7.85 2.36
N ASP A 270 -26.19 -8.05 1.53
CA ASP A 270 -26.02 -8.07 0.08
C ASP A 270 -25.69 -6.67 -0.48
N ARG A 271 -26.32 -5.63 0.06
CA ARG A 271 -26.21 -4.26 -0.46
C ARG A 271 -25.10 -3.42 0.21
N LEU A 272 -24.83 -3.61 1.49
CA LEU A 272 -23.99 -2.71 2.27
C LEU A 272 -22.73 -3.38 2.83
N LEU A 273 -22.88 -4.51 3.54
CA LEU A 273 -21.77 -5.16 4.24
C LEU A 273 -20.81 -5.84 3.27
N TYR A 274 -21.30 -6.78 2.46
CA TYR A 274 -20.44 -7.58 1.60
C TYR A 274 -19.63 -6.73 0.61
N PRO A 275 -20.21 -5.77 -0.15
CA PRO A 275 -19.43 -4.95 -1.06
C PRO A 275 -18.42 -4.03 -0.37
N SER A 276 -18.71 -3.62 0.87
CA SER A 276 -17.78 -2.82 1.68
C SER A 276 -16.62 -3.66 2.21
N LEU A 277 -16.94 -4.82 2.80
CA LEU A 277 -15.94 -5.72 3.38
C LEU A 277 -15.05 -6.38 2.33
N GLU A 278 -15.59 -6.68 1.15
CA GLU A 278 -14.80 -7.17 0.01
C GLU A 278 -13.69 -6.16 -0.36
N ARG A 279 -14.07 -4.88 -0.52
CA ARG A 279 -13.09 -3.81 -0.81
C ARG A 279 -12.05 -3.64 0.30
N GLU A 280 -12.46 -3.73 1.56
CA GLU A 280 -11.58 -3.64 2.71
C GLU A 280 -10.57 -4.81 2.74
N VAL A 281 -11.04 -6.02 2.51
CA VAL A 281 -10.17 -7.21 2.44
C VAL A 281 -9.20 -7.09 1.25
N ARG A 282 -9.65 -6.63 0.09
CA ARG A 282 -8.77 -6.39 -1.05
C ARG A 282 -7.73 -5.31 -0.77
N ALA A 283 -8.11 -4.23 -0.09
CA ALA A 283 -7.17 -3.19 0.33
C ALA A 283 -6.12 -3.74 1.30
N LEU A 284 -6.54 -4.50 2.31
CA LEU A 284 -5.64 -5.16 3.27
C LEU A 284 -4.64 -6.10 2.56
N LEU A 285 -5.13 -6.92 1.64
CA LEU A 285 -4.26 -7.82 0.86
C LEU A 285 -3.25 -7.05 0.01
N THR A 286 -3.67 -5.94 -0.57
CA THR A 286 -2.79 -5.08 -1.40
C THR A 286 -1.71 -4.42 -0.55
N GLU A 287 -2.05 -3.90 0.62
CA GLU A 287 -1.12 -3.32 1.58
C GLU A 287 -0.05 -4.33 2.02
N GLN A 288 -0.48 -5.51 2.49
CA GLN A 288 0.43 -6.59 2.90
C GLN A 288 1.34 -7.06 1.75
N ALA A 289 0.80 -7.17 0.54
CA ALA A 289 1.57 -7.53 -0.64
C ALA A 289 2.60 -6.46 -1.02
N GLY A 290 2.22 -5.18 -0.91
CA GLY A 290 3.09 -4.04 -1.16
C GLY A 290 4.25 -3.97 -0.18
N GLU A 291 4.00 -4.09 1.12
CA GLU A 291 5.04 -4.13 2.15
C GLU A 291 6.02 -5.28 1.93
N GLY A 292 5.49 -6.48 1.64
CA GLY A 292 6.33 -7.64 1.32
C GLY A 292 7.20 -7.44 0.09
N ALA A 293 6.67 -6.80 -0.95
CA ALA A 293 7.41 -6.49 -2.17
C ALA A 293 8.50 -5.43 -1.93
N ILE A 294 8.21 -4.37 -1.17
CA ILE A 294 9.18 -3.34 -0.79
C ILE A 294 10.33 -3.96 0.02
N ARG A 295 10.01 -4.82 0.98
CA ARG A 295 11.03 -5.53 1.77
C ARG A 295 11.92 -6.41 0.90
N ASN A 296 11.34 -7.19 -0.02
CA ASN A 296 12.09 -8.02 -0.95
C ASN A 296 12.97 -7.15 -1.89
N PHE A 297 12.45 -6.02 -2.35
CA PHE A 297 13.21 -5.08 -3.16
C PHE A 297 14.41 -4.53 -2.39
N ALA A 298 14.22 -4.09 -1.15
CA ALA A 298 15.29 -3.59 -0.29
C ALA A 298 16.40 -4.65 -0.05
N LEU A 299 16.01 -5.91 0.20
CA LEU A 299 16.96 -7.02 0.35
C LEU A 299 17.78 -7.27 -0.91
N ASN A 300 17.19 -7.15 -2.10
CA ASN A 300 17.89 -7.33 -3.37
C ASN A 300 18.72 -6.11 -3.75
N LEU A 301 18.28 -4.91 -3.37
CA LEU A 301 18.99 -3.66 -3.65
C LEU A 301 20.30 -3.54 -2.86
N ARG A 302 20.29 -3.95 -1.58
CA ARG A 302 21.44 -3.83 -0.70
C ARG A 302 22.73 -4.45 -1.26
N PRO A 303 22.75 -5.71 -1.76
CA PRO A 303 23.96 -6.28 -2.38
C PRO A 303 24.44 -5.52 -3.62
N LEU A 304 23.52 -4.93 -4.38
CA LEU A 304 23.88 -4.12 -5.55
C LEU A 304 24.55 -2.82 -5.15
N LEU A 305 24.07 -2.15 -4.11
CA LEU A 305 24.67 -0.93 -3.57
C LEU A 305 26.02 -1.20 -2.86
N MET A 306 26.20 -2.40 -2.33
CA MET A 306 27.40 -2.80 -1.60
C MET A 306 28.44 -3.53 -2.47
N GLN A 307 28.30 -3.49 -3.79
CA GLN A 307 29.30 -4.05 -4.68
C GLN A 307 30.64 -3.32 -4.50
N PRO A 308 31.78 -4.05 -4.44
CA PRO A 308 33.07 -3.42 -4.27
C PRO A 308 33.41 -2.56 -5.49
N PRO A 309 33.95 -1.33 -5.30
CA PRO A 309 34.31 -0.45 -6.40
C PRO A 309 35.55 -0.95 -7.16
N VAL A 310 35.64 -0.61 -8.44
CA VAL A 310 36.89 -0.72 -9.22
C VAL A 310 37.77 0.46 -8.84
N LYS A 311 38.68 0.25 -7.89
CA LYS A 311 39.53 1.32 -7.36
C LYS A 311 40.67 1.73 -8.30
N GLY A 312 40.97 3.03 -8.33
CA GLY A 312 42.15 3.58 -8.96
C GLY A 312 42.14 3.60 -10.47
N ARG A 313 41.00 3.34 -11.12
CA ARG A 313 40.85 3.29 -12.56
C ARG A 313 39.99 4.43 -13.09
N VAL A 314 40.35 4.98 -14.23
CA VAL A 314 39.50 5.94 -14.92
C VAL A 314 38.37 5.18 -15.63
N THR A 315 37.16 5.49 -15.30
CA THR A 315 35.98 4.75 -15.77
C THR A 315 35.02 5.67 -16.54
N MET A 316 34.51 5.17 -17.67
CA MET A 316 33.43 5.80 -18.44
C MET A 316 32.13 5.09 -18.13
N GLY A 317 31.13 5.82 -17.60
CA GLY A 317 29.79 5.34 -17.41
C GLY A 317 28.88 5.66 -18.59
N LEU A 318 28.10 4.69 -19.05
CA LEU A 318 27.11 4.82 -20.11
C LEU A 318 25.73 4.49 -19.55
N ASP A 319 24.80 5.47 -19.62
CA ASP A 319 23.39 5.33 -19.28
C ASP A 319 22.55 5.26 -20.57
N PRO A 320 22.12 4.07 -20.98
CA PRO A 320 21.44 3.84 -22.25
C PRO A 320 20.04 4.44 -22.30
N GLY A 321 19.65 5.07 -23.40
CA GLY A 321 18.29 5.56 -23.61
C GLY A 321 17.94 5.75 -25.08
N TYR A 322 16.70 5.40 -25.46
CA TYR A 322 16.22 5.61 -26.85
C TYR A 322 15.91 7.06 -27.17
N ARG A 323 15.11 7.75 -26.31
CA ARG A 323 14.61 9.10 -26.61
C ARG A 323 15.62 10.21 -26.34
N ASN A 324 16.32 10.11 -25.21
CA ASN A 324 17.20 11.17 -24.73
C ASN A 324 18.68 10.88 -25.02
N GLY A 325 18.95 9.85 -25.82
CA GLY A 325 20.30 9.38 -26.11
C GLY A 325 20.93 8.60 -24.94
N CYS A 326 22.15 8.17 -25.15
CA CYS A 326 23.00 7.55 -24.14
C CYS A 326 23.79 8.66 -23.44
N LYS A 327 23.62 8.81 -22.15
CA LYS A 327 24.36 9.76 -21.33
C LYS A 327 25.70 9.16 -20.94
N VAL A 328 26.73 9.99 -20.90
CA VAL A 328 28.08 9.58 -20.68
C VAL A 328 28.70 10.40 -19.56
N ALA A 329 29.41 9.75 -18.65
CA ALA A 329 30.29 10.40 -17.68
C ALA A 329 31.64 9.72 -17.66
N VAL A 330 32.70 10.50 -17.55
CA VAL A 330 34.04 10.01 -17.28
C VAL A 330 34.43 10.42 -15.87
N VAL A 331 34.82 9.44 -15.05
CA VAL A 331 35.27 9.66 -13.67
C VAL A 331 36.68 9.16 -13.46
N ASP A 332 37.45 9.86 -12.61
CA ASP A 332 38.80 9.42 -12.24
C ASP A 332 38.72 8.30 -11.16
N GLY A 333 39.89 7.75 -10.81
CA GLY A 333 40.03 6.70 -9.79
C GLY A 333 39.56 7.11 -8.38
N THR A 334 39.25 8.40 -8.15
CA THR A 334 38.68 8.92 -6.91
C THR A 334 37.19 9.20 -7.03
N GLY A 335 36.59 8.98 -8.22
CA GLY A 335 35.17 9.23 -8.50
C GLY A 335 34.83 10.67 -8.88
N LYS A 336 35.86 11.53 -9.06
CA LYS A 336 35.63 12.91 -9.53
C LYS A 336 35.24 12.87 -11.01
N VAL A 337 34.15 13.59 -11.35
CA VAL A 337 33.72 13.74 -12.75
C VAL A 337 34.76 14.59 -13.52
N LEU A 338 35.27 14.01 -14.57
CA LEU A 338 36.24 14.67 -15.46
C LEU A 338 35.60 15.28 -16.70
N ASP A 339 34.59 14.59 -17.24
CA ASP A 339 33.89 15.03 -18.46
C ASP A 339 32.52 14.38 -18.57
N THR A 340 31.62 15.01 -19.34
CA THR A 340 30.27 14.51 -19.62
C THR A 340 29.91 14.69 -21.08
N ALA A 341 29.09 13.79 -21.64
CA ALA A 341 28.57 13.89 -23.00
C ALA A 341 27.17 13.21 -23.11
N VAL A 342 26.51 13.47 -24.23
CA VAL A 342 25.32 12.71 -24.64
C VAL A 342 25.54 12.27 -26.07
N VAL A 343 25.35 10.97 -26.33
CA VAL A 343 25.50 10.38 -27.66
C VAL A 343 24.21 9.62 -28.06
N TYR A 344 24.02 9.45 -29.36
CA TYR A 344 22.75 8.90 -29.88
C TYR A 344 22.98 7.63 -30.74
N PRO A 345 23.46 6.50 -30.18
CA PRO A 345 23.81 5.32 -30.95
C PRO A 345 22.62 4.66 -31.66
N THR A 346 21.39 4.90 -31.20
CA THR A 346 20.17 4.26 -31.73
C THR A 346 19.51 5.03 -32.88
N TYR A 347 20.05 6.22 -33.26
CA TYR A 347 19.47 7.10 -34.27
C TYR A 347 20.05 6.91 -35.71
N GLY A 348 20.55 5.73 -35.99
CA GLY A 348 21.09 5.32 -37.30
C GLY A 348 22.60 5.36 -37.41
N ALA A 349 23.16 4.84 -38.53
CA ALA A 349 24.58 4.59 -38.70
C ALA A 349 25.45 5.85 -38.58
N ARG A 350 24.99 6.99 -39.05
CA ARG A 350 25.72 8.27 -38.94
C ARG A 350 25.86 8.70 -37.48
N GLN A 351 24.80 8.59 -36.70
CA GLN A 351 24.82 8.96 -35.30
C GLN A 351 25.67 7.99 -34.46
N MET A 352 25.61 6.70 -34.81
CA MET A 352 26.48 5.68 -34.24
C MET A 352 27.94 6.02 -34.45
N GLN A 353 28.34 6.41 -35.67
CA GLN A 353 29.72 6.78 -35.99
C GLN A 353 30.16 8.03 -35.23
N GLN A 354 29.30 9.06 -35.13
CA GLN A 354 29.56 10.25 -34.31
C GLN A 354 29.71 9.92 -32.82
N ALA A 355 28.91 9.00 -32.31
CA ALA A 355 29.00 8.53 -30.93
C ALA A 355 30.39 7.87 -30.70
N ILE A 356 30.83 6.97 -31.58
CA ILE A 356 32.12 6.31 -31.48
C ILE A 356 33.28 7.33 -31.54
N GLU A 357 33.20 8.32 -32.41
CA GLU A 357 34.20 9.38 -32.51
C GLU A 357 34.29 10.21 -31.21
N THR A 358 33.14 10.65 -30.68
CA THR A 358 33.10 11.42 -29.44
C THR A 358 33.64 10.64 -28.26
N LEU A 359 33.20 9.38 -28.10
CA LEU A 359 33.69 8.52 -27.01
C LEU A 359 35.16 8.14 -27.15
N SER A 360 35.65 7.95 -28.38
CA SER A 360 37.10 7.71 -28.65
C SER A 360 37.95 8.89 -28.21
N GLN A 361 37.49 10.12 -28.42
CA GLN A 361 38.18 11.33 -27.97
C GLN A 361 38.23 11.39 -26.43
N LEU A 362 37.12 11.10 -25.75
CA LEU A 362 37.03 11.07 -24.28
C LEU A 362 37.97 9.98 -23.70
N ILE A 363 37.98 8.78 -24.28
CA ILE A 363 38.86 7.70 -23.84
C ILE A 363 40.34 8.13 -23.94
N ARG A 364 40.75 8.70 -25.08
CA ARG A 364 42.13 9.14 -25.27
C ARG A 364 42.52 10.33 -24.40
N LYS A 365 41.59 11.29 -24.21
CA LYS A 365 41.81 12.49 -23.41
C LYS A 365 42.02 12.19 -21.94
N HIS A 366 41.24 11.24 -21.37
CA HIS A 366 41.22 10.97 -19.94
C HIS A 366 41.88 9.64 -19.56
N GLY A 367 42.33 8.84 -20.53
CA GLY A 367 42.96 7.54 -20.29
C GLY A 367 41.96 6.54 -19.67
N VAL A 368 40.73 6.46 -20.23
CA VAL A 368 39.71 5.54 -19.74
C VAL A 368 40.14 4.10 -19.91
N GLU A 369 40.07 3.32 -18.85
CA GLU A 369 40.44 1.92 -18.79
C GLU A 369 39.21 0.99 -18.75
N HIS A 370 38.09 1.45 -18.17
CA HIS A 370 36.86 0.67 -18.04
C HIS A 370 35.65 1.43 -18.55
N ILE A 371 34.70 0.70 -19.15
CA ILE A 371 33.40 1.20 -19.58
C ILE A 371 32.34 0.44 -18.80
N ALA A 372 31.53 1.14 -18.02
CA ALA A 372 30.35 0.60 -17.30
C ALA A 372 29.08 0.94 -18.08
N ILE A 373 28.31 -0.06 -18.46
CA ILE A 373 27.07 0.10 -19.24
C ILE A 373 25.87 -0.27 -18.36
N GLY A 374 24.92 0.65 -18.16
CA GLY A 374 23.68 0.36 -17.46
C GLY A 374 22.84 -0.72 -18.18
N ASN A 375 22.17 -1.58 -17.41
CA ASN A 375 21.37 -2.69 -17.96
C ASN A 375 19.92 -2.34 -18.30
N GLY A 376 19.58 -1.05 -18.40
CA GLY A 376 18.25 -0.59 -18.73
C GLY A 376 17.89 -0.64 -20.21
N THR A 377 16.97 0.25 -20.58
CA THR A 377 16.47 0.38 -21.95
C THR A 377 17.61 0.74 -22.92
N ALA A 378 17.69 0.09 -24.09
CA ALA A 378 18.73 0.27 -25.11
C ALA A 378 20.15 -0.20 -24.69
N SER A 379 20.27 -1.04 -23.66
CA SER A 379 21.58 -1.54 -23.20
C SER A 379 22.29 -2.40 -24.25
N ARG A 380 21.55 -3.19 -25.04
CA ARG A 380 22.12 -4.04 -26.10
C ARG A 380 22.74 -3.23 -27.24
N GLU A 381 22.07 -2.19 -27.69
CA GLU A 381 22.55 -1.27 -28.71
C GLU A 381 23.77 -0.49 -28.21
N THR A 382 23.76 -0.10 -26.94
CA THR A 382 24.91 0.57 -26.31
C THR A 382 26.08 -0.38 -26.12
N GLU A 383 25.85 -1.66 -25.82
CA GLU A 383 26.89 -2.69 -25.78
C GLU A 383 27.51 -2.89 -27.15
N GLN A 384 26.71 -2.96 -28.22
CA GLN A 384 27.24 -3.05 -29.59
C GLN A 384 28.14 -1.86 -29.94
N MET A 385 27.68 -0.65 -29.60
CA MET A 385 28.49 0.57 -29.75
C MET A 385 29.81 0.48 -28.97
N ALA A 386 29.78 0.02 -27.72
CA ALA A 386 30.98 -0.11 -26.89
C ALA A 386 31.97 -1.13 -27.47
N VAL A 387 31.50 -2.23 -28.06
CA VAL A 387 32.35 -3.21 -28.74
C VAL A 387 33.05 -2.60 -29.98
N GLU A 388 32.30 -1.83 -30.78
CA GLU A 388 32.87 -1.11 -31.93
C GLU A 388 33.85 -0.03 -31.50
N LEU A 389 33.52 0.72 -30.44
CA LEU A 389 34.37 1.74 -29.84
C LEU A 389 35.72 1.17 -29.37
N ILE A 390 35.70 0.06 -28.62
CA ILE A 390 36.92 -0.61 -28.14
C ILE A 390 37.77 -1.09 -29.30
N ARG A 391 37.19 -1.62 -30.37
CA ARG A 391 37.91 -2.00 -31.60
C ARG A 391 38.55 -0.80 -32.29
N ALA A 392 37.87 0.35 -32.31
CA ALA A 392 38.37 1.57 -32.95
C ALA A 392 39.48 2.27 -32.16
N VAL A 393 39.41 2.22 -30.82
CA VAL A 393 40.40 2.85 -29.94
C VAL A 393 41.65 2.01 -29.82
N GLY A 394 41.49 0.67 -29.79
CA GLY A 394 42.56 -0.27 -29.44
C GLY A 394 42.97 -0.17 -27.97
N GLY A 395 43.92 -1.01 -27.54
CA GLY A 395 44.42 -1.02 -26.16
C GLY A 395 43.64 -1.89 -25.20
N ASP A 396 43.90 -1.75 -23.89
CA ASP A 396 43.36 -2.59 -22.83
C ASP A 396 42.06 -2.02 -22.20
N VAL A 397 41.20 -1.41 -23.01
CA VAL A 397 39.89 -0.92 -22.53
C VAL A 397 38.93 -2.11 -22.41
N SER A 398 38.36 -2.30 -21.22
CA SER A 398 37.36 -3.34 -20.96
C SER A 398 35.98 -2.74 -20.73
N TYR A 399 34.93 -3.53 -20.91
CA TYR A 399 33.57 -3.11 -20.54
C TYR A 399 32.85 -4.14 -19.67
N MET A 400 31.87 -3.68 -18.94
CA MET A 400 30.96 -4.53 -18.19
C MET A 400 29.55 -3.95 -18.18
N ILE A 401 28.53 -4.82 -18.13
CA ILE A 401 27.16 -4.42 -17.94
C ILE A 401 26.89 -4.41 -16.42
N VAL A 402 26.37 -3.30 -15.92
CA VAL A 402 26.11 -3.09 -14.49
C VAL A 402 24.62 -2.85 -14.25
N SER A 403 24.14 -3.27 -13.07
CA SER A 403 22.74 -3.00 -12.68
C SER A 403 22.57 -1.54 -12.27
N GLU A 404 21.67 -0.82 -12.96
CA GLU A 404 21.34 0.56 -12.64
C GLU A 404 20.19 0.71 -11.62
N ALA A 405 19.63 -0.39 -11.09
CA ALA A 405 18.49 -0.34 -10.17
C ALA A 405 18.77 0.46 -8.90
N GLY A 406 19.95 0.26 -8.29
CA GLY A 406 20.39 1.02 -7.11
C GLY A 406 20.56 2.51 -7.40
N ALA A 407 21.00 2.78 -8.57
CA ALA A 407 21.22 4.08 -9.14
C ALA A 407 19.96 4.91 -9.30
N SER A 408 18.98 4.32 -9.93
CA SER A 408 17.68 4.96 -10.14
C SER A 408 17.00 5.31 -8.81
N VAL A 409 17.15 4.46 -7.79
CA VAL A 409 16.62 4.73 -6.46
C VAL A 409 17.39 5.85 -5.77
N TYR A 410 18.72 5.81 -5.80
CA TYR A 410 19.55 6.85 -5.18
C TYR A 410 19.31 8.23 -5.82
N SER A 411 19.27 8.29 -7.14
CA SER A 411 19.11 9.55 -7.87
C SER A 411 17.78 10.27 -7.58
N ALA A 412 16.77 9.52 -7.16
CA ALA A 412 15.46 10.06 -6.75
C ALA A 412 15.38 10.40 -5.24
N SER A 413 16.46 10.22 -4.47
CA SER A 413 16.50 10.47 -3.03
C SER A 413 16.86 11.93 -2.70
N GLU A 414 16.37 12.40 -1.55
CA GLU A 414 16.75 13.72 -0.99
C GLU A 414 18.27 13.82 -0.79
N LEU A 415 18.90 12.71 -0.36
CA LEU A 415 20.35 12.64 -0.18
C LEU A 415 21.12 12.94 -1.48
N ALA A 416 20.65 12.45 -2.62
CA ALA A 416 21.28 12.75 -3.91
C ALA A 416 21.16 14.23 -4.27
N ALA A 417 20.04 14.86 -3.96
CA ALA A 417 19.84 16.30 -4.17
C ALA A 417 20.75 17.15 -3.27
N GLU A 418 20.99 16.71 -2.03
CA GLU A 418 21.91 17.38 -1.10
C GLU A 418 23.39 17.21 -1.51
N GLU A 419 23.78 16.02 -1.95
CA GLU A 419 25.17 15.73 -2.35
C GLU A 419 25.56 16.36 -3.71
N PHE A 420 24.56 16.62 -4.58
CA PHE A 420 24.75 17.12 -5.95
C PHE A 420 23.84 18.31 -6.28
N PRO A 421 23.94 19.44 -5.56
CA PRO A 421 23.06 20.58 -5.74
C PRO A 421 23.21 21.27 -7.11
N ASP A 422 24.36 21.11 -7.76
CA ASP A 422 24.65 21.70 -9.07
C ASP A 422 24.13 20.88 -10.26
N TYR A 423 23.57 19.70 -9.99
CA TYR A 423 23.00 18.81 -11.02
C TYR A 423 21.48 18.87 -10.94
N ASP A 424 20.83 19.22 -12.05
CA ASP A 424 19.38 19.31 -12.14
C ASP A 424 18.72 17.97 -11.78
N VAL A 425 17.92 17.96 -10.71
CA VAL A 425 17.20 16.79 -10.15
C VAL A 425 16.03 16.37 -11.06
N ASN A 426 15.91 16.94 -12.24
CA ASN A 426 14.90 16.51 -13.19
C ASN A 426 15.17 15.06 -13.59
N PRO A 427 14.23 14.09 -13.35
CA PRO A 427 14.49 12.66 -13.42
C PRO A 427 14.92 12.14 -14.80
N VAL A 428 15.20 13.01 -15.74
CA VAL A 428 15.45 12.65 -17.14
C VAL A 428 16.88 12.93 -17.63
N SER A 429 17.70 13.73 -16.94
CA SER A 429 18.93 14.21 -17.61
C SER A 429 20.29 13.84 -16.98
N TYR A 430 20.46 13.89 -15.66
CA TYR A 430 21.81 13.81 -15.05
C TYR A 430 21.95 12.88 -13.85
N THR A 431 20.87 12.38 -13.30
CA THR A 431 20.83 11.58 -12.08
C THR A 431 21.52 10.21 -12.21
N HIS A 432 21.69 9.72 -13.42
CA HIS A 432 22.39 8.47 -13.67
C HIS A 432 23.93 8.58 -13.67
N LEU A 433 24.48 9.79 -13.81
CA LEU A 433 25.93 10.01 -13.74
C LEU A 433 26.51 9.75 -12.36
N ASP A 434 25.72 9.98 -11.33
CA ASP A 434 26.12 9.79 -9.95
C ASP A 434 26.23 8.33 -9.51
N VAL A 435 25.53 7.46 -10.19
CA VAL A 435 25.56 6.01 -9.98
C VAL A 435 26.92 5.43 -10.27
N TYR A 436 27.54 5.89 -11.32
CA TYR A 436 28.88 5.44 -11.67
C TYR A 436 29.90 5.91 -10.63
N LYS A 437 29.67 7.06 -10.00
CA LYS A 437 30.45 7.52 -8.86
C LYS A 437 30.37 6.55 -7.69
N ARG A 438 29.16 6.09 -7.29
CA ARG A 438 29.01 5.19 -6.15
C ARG A 438 29.33 3.73 -6.45
N GLN A 439 29.08 3.24 -7.65
CA GLN A 439 29.54 1.90 -8.05
C GLN A 439 31.08 1.83 -8.15
N VAL A 440 31.76 2.99 -8.28
CA VAL A 440 33.21 3.10 -8.20
C VAL A 440 33.68 3.35 -6.75
N TRP A 441 32.80 3.76 -5.81
CA TRP A 441 33.15 4.15 -4.44
C TRP A 441 32.60 3.25 -3.33
N VAL A 442 31.67 2.32 -3.60
CA VAL A 442 31.13 1.37 -2.61
C VAL A 442 31.70 -0.06 -2.86
#